data_7e9956f82f7c583075d88d80e0a9ee19
#
_entry.id   7e9956f82f7c583075d88d80e0a9ee19
#
_cell.length_a   1.000
_cell.length_b   1.000
_cell.length_c   1.000
_cell.angle_alpha   90.00
_cell.angle_beta   90.00
_cell.angle_gamma   90.00
#
_symmetry.space_group_name_H-M   'P 1'
#
loop_
_entity.id
_entity.type
_entity.pdbx_description
1 polymer ?
#
loop_
_entity_poly.entity_id
_entity_poly.type
_entity_poly.pdbx_seq_one_letter_code
_entity_poly.pdbx_strand_id
1 'polypeptide(L)'
;MSSQPHAASTTSSDDLYRLEPASLTPALLGESPFWHPLEQCLYYVDIPGKALFRLDNGADAPTRWPLNDEPGCVVPLPDGRLLIPQRNGLWRFDPATGAYEKLLDPPYDASKRRFNDGKADAKGRLWVGTIDDARQPESALYCLRDGAFEQVQDGITVSNGLAWSPDGRTMYWADTKAHEIYRLSFDAETGTVGPREVFASFEKRAPDQSLENYGGRPDGAAVDVEGAYWIAMMEGQQLLRLSPSGDVLQRVELPVRCATMPTFGGADMRTLFVTTAREKRSEAELAAQPWAGCVLKMRVPVAGLPVQFAHWGD
;
A
#
# COMPACT_ATOMS: atom_id res chain seq x y z
N MET A 1 -40.03 12.81 -20.28
CA MET A 1 -38.87 11.90 -20.25
C MET A 1 -38.68 11.50 -18.79
N SER A 2 -39.04 10.28 -18.48
CA SER A 2 -39.10 9.75 -17.11
C SER A 2 -37.71 9.23 -16.74
N SER A 3 -37.05 9.87 -15.79
CA SER A 3 -35.81 9.38 -15.15
C SER A 3 -36.16 8.25 -14.20
N GLN A 4 -35.79 7.02 -14.53
CA GLN A 4 -35.80 5.92 -13.59
C GLN A 4 -34.68 6.11 -12.54
N PRO A 5 -34.97 5.90 -11.25
CA PRO A 5 -33.92 5.90 -10.22
C PRO A 5 -33.06 4.63 -10.37
N HIS A 6 -31.73 4.81 -10.42
CA HIS A 6 -30.79 3.71 -10.27
C HIS A 6 -31.03 3.02 -8.91
N ALA A 7 -31.44 1.77 -8.96
CA ALA A 7 -31.57 0.93 -7.77
C ALA A 7 -30.19 0.76 -7.15
N ALA A 8 -30.02 1.24 -5.92
CA ALA A 8 -28.86 0.93 -5.09
C ALA A 8 -28.85 -0.59 -4.86
N SER A 9 -27.84 -1.27 -5.36
CA SER A 9 -27.59 -2.69 -5.11
C SER A 9 -27.33 -2.85 -3.60
N THR A 10 -28.30 -3.42 -2.87
CA THR A 10 -28.09 -3.82 -1.48
C THR A 10 -27.20 -5.06 -1.48
N THR A 11 -25.93 -4.91 -1.10
CA THR A 11 -25.02 -6.03 -0.85
C THR A 11 -25.61 -6.91 0.25
N SER A 12 -25.81 -8.19 -0.01
CA SER A 12 -26.29 -9.13 1.04
C SER A 12 -25.19 -9.36 2.08
N SER A 13 -25.56 -9.76 3.31
CA SER A 13 -24.57 -10.13 4.33
C SER A 13 -23.64 -11.26 3.88
N ASP A 14 -24.12 -12.11 2.98
CA ASP A 14 -23.39 -13.28 2.46
C ASP A 14 -22.29 -12.91 1.43
N ASP A 15 -22.31 -11.67 0.91
CA ASP A 15 -21.31 -11.16 -0.04
C ASP A 15 -20.14 -10.44 0.66
N LEU A 16 -20.27 -10.15 1.95
CA LEU A 16 -19.21 -9.51 2.73
C LEU A 16 -18.05 -10.48 2.94
N TYR A 17 -16.83 -9.97 2.73
CA TYR A 17 -15.56 -10.71 2.87
C TYR A 17 -15.38 -11.88 1.87
N ARG A 18 -16.27 -12.01 0.88
CA ARG A 18 -16.06 -12.95 -0.21
C ARG A 18 -14.93 -12.46 -1.10
N LEU A 19 -13.83 -13.19 -1.10
CA LEU A 19 -12.64 -12.88 -1.88
C LEU A 19 -12.77 -13.39 -3.31
N GLU A 20 -12.38 -12.54 -4.26
CA GLU A 20 -12.22 -12.89 -5.67
C GLU A 20 -11.05 -12.11 -6.27
N PRO A 21 -10.43 -12.59 -7.36
CA PRO A 21 -9.44 -11.80 -8.07
C PRO A 21 -10.09 -10.60 -8.76
N ALA A 22 -9.53 -9.41 -8.57
CA ALA A 22 -9.88 -8.23 -9.34
C ALA A 22 -9.29 -8.31 -10.75
N SER A 23 -8.13 -8.98 -10.89
CA SER A 23 -7.49 -9.31 -12.16
C SER A 23 -6.66 -10.58 -11.96
N LEU A 24 -6.61 -11.43 -13.00
CA LEU A 24 -5.76 -12.62 -13.03
C LEU A 24 -4.35 -12.36 -13.60
N THR A 25 -4.00 -11.10 -13.85
CA THR A 25 -2.63 -10.73 -14.26
C THR A 25 -1.73 -10.64 -13.03
N PRO A 26 -0.77 -11.57 -12.84
CA PRO A 26 0.04 -11.58 -11.64
C PRO A 26 1.21 -10.61 -11.74
N ALA A 27 1.51 -9.92 -10.65
CA ALA A 27 2.77 -9.22 -10.39
C ALA A 27 3.75 -10.16 -9.67
N LEU A 28 5.05 -9.89 -9.78
CA LEU A 28 6.05 -10.57 -8.94
C LEU A 28 5.89 -10.14 -7.47
N LEU A 29 5.80 -8.84 -7.25
CA LEU A 29 5.53 -8.20 -5.97
C LEU A 29 4.64 -6.98 -6.22
N GLY A 30 3.32 -7.21 -6.22
CA GLY A 30 2.34 -6.14 -6.34
C GLY A 30 2.33 -5.28 -5.09
N GLU A 31 2.36 -3.94 -5.23
CA GLU A 31 2.50 -3.01 -4.13
C GLU A 31 1.84 -1.66 -4.41
N SER A 32 1.74 -0.85 -3.35
CA SER A 32 1.27 0.54 -3.40
C SER A 32 -0.04 0.72 -4.18
N PRO A 33 -1.07 -0.08 -3.92
CA PRO A 33 -2.35 0.09 -4.59
C PRO A 33 -3.03 1.36 -4.10
N PHE A 34 -3.65 2.11 -5.02
CA PHE A 34 -4.60 3.16 -4.68
C PHE A 34 -5.76 3.18 -5.68
N TRP A 35 -6.95 3.50 -5.18
CA TRP A 35 -8.12 3.76 -6.01
C TRP A 35 -8.17 5.22 -6.39
N HIS A 36 -8.16 5.51 -7.70
CA HIS A 36 -8.29 6.88 -8.21
C HIS A 36 -9.77 7.31 -8.22
N PRO A 37 -10.19 8.27 -7.35
CA PRO A 37 -11.61 8.54 -7.13
C PRO A 37 -12.30 9.18 -8.35
N LEU A 38 -11.57 9.93 -9.19
CA LEU A 38 -12.12 10.58 -10.38
C LEU A 38 -12.12 9.64 -11.59
N GLU A 39 -11.07 8.86 -11.78
CA GLU A 39 -10.93 7.93 -12.90
C GLU A 39 -11.65 6.59 -12.63
N GLN A 40 -12.04 6.31 -11.38
CA GLN A 40 -12.70 5.07 -10.96
C GLN A 40 -11.92 3.82 -11.39
N CYS A 41 -10.62 3.82 -11.15
CA CYS A 41 -9.70 2.74 -11.46
C CYS A 41 -8.69 2.50 -10.34
N LEU A 42 -8.06 1.34 -10.33
CA LEU A 42 -7.00 0.97 -9.42
C LEU A 42 -5.65 1.12 -10.10
N TYR A 43 -4.74 1.85 -9.45
CA TYR A 43 -3.31 1.85 -9.79
C TYR A 43 -2.54 1.01 -8.78
N TYR A 44 -1.48 0.34 -9.23
CA TYR A 44 -0.52 -0.37 -8.38
C TYR A 44 0.80 -0.60 -9.13
N VAL A 45 1.84 -0.99 -8.43
CA VAL A 45 3.16 -1.25 -9.02
C VAL A 45 3.56 -2.72 -8.86
N ASP A 46 4.46 -3.19 -9.71
CA ASP A 46 5.24 -4.42 -9.54
C ASP A 46 6.69 -4.03 -9.33
N ILE A 47 7.19 -4.19 -8.11
CA ILE A 47 8.52 -3.68 -7.74
C ILE A 47 9.62 -4.37 -8.57
N PRO A 48 9.83 -5.71 -8.49
CA PRO A 48 10.88 -6.36 -9.29
C PRO A 48 10.53 -6.42 -10.78
N GLY A 49 9.21 -6.41 -11.11
CA GLY A 49 8.73 -6.38 -12.49
C GLY A 49 8.91 -5.02 -13.16
N LYS A 50 9.35 -4.00 -12.40
CA LYS A 50 9.57 -2.62 -12.87
C LYS A 50 8.42 -2.14 -13.72
N ALA A 51 7.22 -2.15 -13.13
CA ALA A 51 6.01 -1.81 -13.87
C ALA A 51 5.01 -1.02 -13.03
N LEU A 52 4.28 -0.14 -13.71
CA LEU A 52 3.05 0.47 -13.25
C LEU A 52 1.87 -0.24 -13.91
N PHE A 53 0.83 -0.47 -13.14
CA PHE A 53 -0.43 -1.03 -13.63
C PHE A 53 -1.61 -0.10 -13.34
N ARG A 54 -2.58 -0.10 -14.26
CA ARG A 54 -3.90 0.50 -14.10
C ARG A 54 -4.95 -0.55 -14.43
N LEU A 55 -5.84 -0.82 -13.49
CA LEU A 55 -7.00 -1.68 -13.67
C LEU A 55 -8.26 -0.83 -13.64
N ASP A 56 -8.88 -0.65 -14.80
CA ASP A 56 -10.16 0.05 -14.90
C ASP A 56 -11.28 -0.78 -14.26
N ASN A 57 -12.28 -0.10 -13.73
CA ASN A 57 -13.41 -0.76 -13.07
C ASN A 57 -14.15 -1.69 -14.04
N GLY A 58 -14.20 -2.98 -13.71
CA GLY A 58 -14.83 -4.01 -14.55
C GLY A 58 -13.97 -4.53 -15.69
N ALA A 59 -12.70 -4.11 -15.81
CA ALA A 59 -11.77 -4.68 -16.78
C ALA A 59 -11.21 -6.02 -16.28
N ASP A 60 -10.99 -6.95 -17.20
CA ASP A 60 -10.42 -8.28 -16.91
C ASP A 60 -8.89 -8.24 -16.71
N ALA A 61 -8.22 -7.27 -17.34
CA ALA A 61 -6.77 -7.14 -17.31
C ALA A 61 -6.34 -5.67 -17.19
N PRO A 62 -5.24 -5.39 -16.47
CA PRO A 62 -4.73 -4.04 -16.34
C PRO A 62 -3.93 -3.60 -17.57
N THR A 63 -3.95 -2.29 -17.83
CA THR A 63 -2.93 -1.65 -18.65
C THR A 63 -1.60 -1.65 -17.88
N ARG A 64 -0.49 -1.93 -18.58
CA ARG A 64 0.85 -2.03 -18.00
C ARG A 64 1.82 -1.07 -18.70
N TRP A 65 2.55 -0.30 -17.93
CA TRP A 65 3.68 0.51 -18.40
C TRP A 65 4.98 0.03 -17.77
N PRO A 66 6.05 -0.20 -18.58
CA PRO A 66 7.36 -0.49 -18.04
C PRO A 66 7.95 0.76 -17.39
N LEU A 67 8.66 0.58 -16.28
CA LEU A 67 9.39 1.63 -15.58
C LEU A 67 10.90 1.43 -15.72
N ASN A 68 11.66 2.51 -15.53
CA ASN A 68 13.12 2.48 -15.70
C ASN A 68 13.83 1.72 -14.57
N ASP A 69 13.24 1.75 -13.36
CA ASP A 69 13.79 1.07 -12.19
C ASP A 69 12.69 0.60 -11.23
N GLU A 70 13.07 -0.08 -10.15
CA GLU A 70 12.15 -0.60 -9.13
C GLU A 70 11.34 0.53 -8.49
N PRO A 71 9.99 0.58 -8.69
CA PRO A 71 9.15 1.52 -7.99
C PRO A 71 8.98 1.09 -6.52
N GLY A 72 9.07 2.03 -5.59
CA GLY A 72 8.68 1.79 -4.19
C GLY A 72 7.17 1.94 -4.00
N CYS A 73 6.64 3.04 -4.53
CA CYS A 73 5.22 3.37 -4.47
C CYS A 73 4.79 4.24 -5.64
N VAL A 74 3.47 4.50 -5.72
CA VAL A 74 2.88 5.42 -6.69
C VAL A 74 1.80 6.27 -6.01
N VAL A 75 1.81 7.59 -6.30
CA VAL A 75 0.91 8.57 -5.67
C VAL A 75 0.31 9.48 -6.76
N PRO A 76 -1.02 9.74 -6.75
CA PRO A 76 -1.64 10.60 -7.74
C PRO A 76 -1.32 12.09 -7.53
N LEU A 77 -1.28 12.84 -8.63
CA LEU A 77 -1.27 14.30 -8.67
C LEU A 77 -2.65 14.83 -9.10
N PRO A 78 -3.05 16.05 -8.71
CA PRO A 78 -4.37 16.61 -9.07
C PRO A 78 -4.60 16.77 -10.57
N ASP A 79 -3.55 16.85 -11.36
CA ASP A 79 -3.58 17.03 -12.82
C ASP A 79 -3.65 15.73 -13.62
N GLY A 80 -3.85 14.58 -12.93
CA GLY A 80 -3.94 13.25 -13.54
C GLY A 80 -2.60 12.56 -13.79
N ARG A 81 -1.49 13.22 -13.47
CA ARG A 81 -0.15 12.61 -13.48
C ARG A 81 0.11 11.87 -12.17
N LEU A 82 1.19 11.10 -12.14
CA LEU A 82 1.59 10.28 -11.01
C LEU A 82 3.02 10.61 -10.57
N LEU A 83 3.26 10.65 -9.27
CA LEU A 83 4.61 10.59 -8.70
C LEU A 83 4.97 9.13 -8.42
N ILE A 84 6.16 8.71 -8.85
CA ILE A 84 6.66 7.36 -8.67
C ILE A 84 8.06 7.43 -8.06
N PRO A 85 8.20 7.31 -6.72
CA PRO A 85 9.48 7.08 -6.09
C PRO A 85 10.06 5.74 -6.54
N GLN A 86 11.18 5.75 -7.25
CA GLN A 86 11.90 4.57 -7.72
C GLN A 86 13.27 4.48 -7.05
N ARG A 87 13.93 3.34 -7.15
CA ARG A 87 15.29 3.14 -6.62
C ARG A 87 16.23 4.30 -6.97
N ASN A 88 16.16 4.79 -8.20
CA ASN A 88 17.06 5.80 -8.75
C ASN A 88 16.53 7.25 -8.65
N GLY A 89 15.48 7.50 -7.87
CA GLY A 89 14.95 8.85 -7.61
C GLY A 89 13.44 8.98 -7.70
N LEU A 90 12.95 10.23 -7.69
CA LEU A 90 11.55 10.56 -7.87
C LEU A 90 11.27 10.83 -9.34
N TRP A 91 10.23 10.20 -9.86
CA TRP A 91 9.79 10.34 -11.24
C TRP A 91 8.35 10.82 -11.32
N ARG A 92 8.04 11.58 -12.36
CA ARG A 92 6.69 11.96 -12.75
C ARG A 92 6.30 11.20 -14.01
N PHE A 93 5.12 10.62 -14.01
CA PHE A 93 4.58 9.86 -15.12
C PHE A 93 3.20 10.39 -15.52
N ASP A 94 2.96 10.50 -16.81
CA ASP A 94 1.67 10.86 -17.39
C ASP A 94 1.05 9.62 -18.05
N PRO A 95 -0.01 9.02 -17.45
CA PRO A 95 -0.68 7.86 -18.02
C PRO A 95 -1.35 8.12 -19.39
N ALA A 96 -1.73 9.36 -19.67
CA ALA A 96 -2.42 9.71 -20.92
C ALA A 96 -1.46 9.77 -22.12
N THR A 97 -0.22 10.21 -21.91
CA THR A 97 0.76 10.41 -22.98
C THR A 97 1.92 9.42 -22.92
N GLY A 98 2.12 8.76 -21.77
CA GLY A 98 3.31 7.95 -21.48
C GLY A 98 4.57 8.78 -21.21
N ALA A 99 4.46 10.11 -21.07
CA ALA A 99 5.58 10.98 -20.74
C ALA A 99 6.14 10.63 -19.36
N TYR A 100 7.48 10.59 -19.26
CA TYR A 100 8.18 10.11 -18.08
C TYR A 100 9.42 10.97 -17.81
N GLU A 101 9.45 11.61 -16.66
CA GLU A 101 10.45 12.63 -16.30
C GLU A 101 11.01 12.38 -14.90
N LYS A 102 12.33 12.43 -14.77
CA LYS A 102 13.00 12.42 -13.47
C LYS A 102 12.96 13.80 -12.84
N LEU A 103 12.45 13.88 -11.61
CA LEU A 103 12.32 15.12 -10.86
C LEU A 103 13.46 15.33 -9.87
N LEU A 104 13.84 14.27 -9.12
CA LEU A 104 14.86 14.34 -8.08
C LEU A 104 15.72 13.08 -8.05
N ASP A 105 16.97 13.25 -7.61
CA ASP A 105 17.81 12.13 -7.20
C ASP A 105 17.34 11.54 -5.86
N PRO A 106 17.64 10.25 -5.58
CA PRO A 106 17.27 9.65 -4.30
C PRO A 106 18.12 10.24 -3.16
N PRO A 107 17.58 10.35 -1.94
CA PRO A 107 18.32 10.90 -0.79
C PRO A 107 19.27 9.88 -0.14
N TYR A 108 19.60 8.81 -0.82
CA TYR A 108 20.39 7.68 -0.33
C TYR A 108 21.27 7.09 -1.45
N ASP A 109 22.18 6.18 -1.08
CA ASP A 109 22.94 5.37 -2.05
C ASP A 109 22.04 4.31 -2.71
N ALA A 110 21.65 4.54 -3.97
CA ALA A 110 20.75 3.66 -4.72
C ALA A 110 21.33 2.26 -5.00
N SER A 111 22.65 2.06 -4.83
CA SER A 111 23.26 0.74 -4.93
C SER A 111 22.97 -0.16 -3.72
N LYS A 112 22.47 0.42 -2.60
CA LYS A 112 22.23 -0.27 -1.34
C LYS A 112 20.78 -0.17 -0.85
N ARG A 113 20.03 0.81 -1.33
CA ARG A 113 18.68 1.11 -0.84
C ARG A 113 17.74 1.43 -1.99
N ARG A 114 16.47 1.31 -1.73
CA ARG A 114 15.40 1.82 -2.60
C ARG A 114 14.28 2.42 -1.75
N PHE A 115 13.45 3.23 -2.37
CA PHE A 115 12.16 3.57 -1.81
C PHE A 115 11.29 2.32 -1.64
N ASN A 116 10.38 2.36 -0.68
CA ASN A 116 9.40 1.34 -0.40
C ASN A 116 8.02 1.99 -0.25
N ASP A 117 7.21 1.59 0.74
CA ASP A 117 5.88 2.14 0.96
C ASP A 117 5.88 3.66 1.11
N GLY A 118 4.90 4.32 0.50
CA GLY A 118 4.73 5.77 0.58
C GLY A 118 3.34 6.22 0.15
N LYS A 119 2.91 7.37 0.68
CA LYS A 119 1.61 7.98 0.42
C LYS A 119 1.69 9.50 0.54
N ALA A 120 0.69 10.19 -0.02
CA ALA A 120 0.46 11.59 0.30
C ALA A 120 -0.33 11.72 1.61
N ASP A 121 -0.03 12.77 2.38
CA ASP A 121 -0.88 13.20 3.50
C ASP A 121 -2.00 14.15 3.04
N ALA A 122 -2.86 14.56 3.96
CA ALA A 122 -4.01 15.43 3.67
C ALA A 122 -3.63 16.85 3.18
N LYS A 123 -2.35 17.23 3.27
CA LYS A 123 -1.81 18.49 2.75
C LYS A 123 -1.01 18.30 1.45
N GLY A 124 -1.03 17.10 0.89
CA GLY A 124 -0.35 16.78 -0.37
C GLY A 124 1.16 16.58 -0.25
N ARG A 125 1.73 16.46 0.94
CA ARG A 125 3.14 16.12 1.11
C ARG A 125 3.33 14.63 0.85
N LEU A 126 4.27 14.28 -0.03
CA LEU A 126 4.66 12.89 -0.24
C LEU A 126 5.53 12.41 0.94
N TRP A 127 5.10 11.35 1.58
CA TRP A 127 5.85 10.60 2.58
C TRP A 127 6.25 9.27 1.98
N VAL A 128 7.52 8.90 2.11
CA VAL A 128 8.02 7.65 1.55
C VAL A 128 9.12 7.06 2.43
N GLY A 129 9.00 5.79 2.70
CA GLY A 129 10.01 5.04 3.43
C GLY A 129 11.01 4.36 2.51
N THR A 130 12.04 3.79 3.11
CA THR A 130 13.08 3.05 2.40
C THR A 130 13.24 1.64 2.92
N ILE A 131 13.97 0.84 2.16
CA ILE A 131 14.42 -0.50 2.51
C ILE A 131 15.90 -0.64 2.16
N ASP A 132 16.70 -1.13 3.10
CA ASP A 132 18.08 -1.49 2.87
C ASP A 132 18.18 -2.91 2.29
N ASP A 133 18.97 -3.10 1.24
CA ASP A 133 19.09 -4.38 0.54
C ASP A 133 19.70 -5.47 1.43
N ALA A 134 20.61 -5.09 2.34
CA ALA A 134 21.21 -5.99 3.34
C ALA A 134 20.29 -6.22 4.56
N ARG A 135 19.11 -5.58 4.59
CA ARG A 135 18.14 -5.69 5.69
C ARG A 135 18.73 -5.27 7.05
N GLN A 136 19.59 -4.26 7.04
CA GLN A 136 20.07 -3.61 8.25
C GLN A 136 19.10 -2.51 8.71
N PRO A 137 19.08 -2.08 9.97
CA PRO A 137 18.21 -1.02 10.48
C PRO A 137 18.68 0.38 10.06
N GLU A 138 18.97 0.53 8.78
CA GLU A 138 19.44 1.78 8.16
C GLU A 138 18.40 2.43 7.26
N SER A 139 17.16 1.92 7.30
CA SER A 139 16.04 2.49 6.56
C SER A 139 15.44 3.68 7.31
N ALA A 140 14.83 4.58 6.55
CA ALA A 140 14.30 5.84 7.04
C ALA A 140 12.94 6.15 6.41
N LEU A 141 12.21 7.08 7.03
CA LEU A 141 11.03 7.75 6.49
C LEU A 141 11.43 9.16 6.07
N TYR A 142 11.10 9.50 4.85
CA TYR A 142 11.30 10.82 4.25
C TYR A 142 9.97 11.52 4.00
N CYS A 143 9.97 12.85 4.12
CA CYS A 143 8.90 13.72 3.65
C CYS A 143 9.44 14.62 2.55
N LEU A 144 8.73 14.70 1.43
CA LEU A 144 9.07 15.64 0.36
C LEU A 144 8.53 17.03 0.73
N ARG A 145 9.43 18.00 0.89
CA ARG A 145 9.15 19.40 1.22
C ARG A 145 10.02 20.31 0.37
N ASP A 146 9.46 21.39 -0.14
CA ASP A 146 10.19 22.42 -0.89
C ASP A 146 11.11 21.84 -1.99
N GLY A 147 10.65 20.80 -2.66
CA GLY A 147 11.40 20.15 -3.74
C GLY A 147 12.57 19.28 -3.27
N ALA A 148 12.67 18.92 -1.99
CA ALA A 148 13.72 18.07 -1.45
C ALA A 148 13.16 17.00 -0.48
N PHE A 149 13.85 15.87 -0.38
CA PHE A 149 13.54 14.84 0.63
C PHE A 149 14.19 15.20 1.97
N GLU A 150 13.37 15.38 2.99
CA GLU A 150 13.79 15.54 4.38
C GLU A 150 13.63 14.23 5.12
N GLN A 151 14.69 13.74 5.78
CA GLN A 151 14.62 12.57 6.65
C GLN A 151 13.94 12.93 7.96
N VAL A 152 12.82 12.25 8.27
CA VAL A 152 11.99 12.56 9.43
C VAL A 152 12.15 11.52 10.54
N GLN A 153 12.29 10.25 10.18
CA GLN A 153 12.50 9.13 11.11
C GLN A 153 13.51 8.17 10.49
N ASP A 154 14.20 7.38 11.33
CA ASP A 154 15.17 6.37 10.89
C ASP A 154 15.20 5.15 11.82
N GLY A 155 16.23 4.31 11.66
CA GLY A 155 16.50 3.20 12.56
C GLY A 155 15.49 2.06 12.47
N ILE A 156 14.90 1.84 11.30
CA ILE A 156 14.11 0.65 10.99
C ILE A 156 14.73 -0.15 9.85
N THR A 157 14.26 -1.36 9.64
CA THR A 157 14.82 -2.27 8.63
C THR A 157 14.05 -2.21 7.31
N VAL A 158 12.72 -2.22 7.38
CA VAL A 158 11.83 -2.22 6.21
C VAL A 158 10.64 -1.33 6.50
N SER A 159 10.65 -0.13 5.92
CA SER A 159 9.57 0.85 6.07
C SER A 159 8.33 0.42 5.33
N ASN A 160 7.22 0.26 6.07
CA ASN A 160 5.92 -0.16 5.55
C ASN A 160 4.77 0.44 6.35
N GLY A 161 3.53 0.09 5.97
CA GLY A 161 2.31 0.33 6.71
C GLY A 161 1.96 1.79 6.93
N LEU A 162 2.45 2.69 6.08
CA LEU A 162 2.22 4.12 6.23
C LEU A 162 0.74 4.47 6.04
N ALA A 163 0.15 5.09 7.07
CA ALA A 163 -1.24 5.56 7.03
C ALA A 163 -1.49 6.62 8.11
N TRP A 164 -2.63 7.31 8.02
CA TRP A 164 -3.06 8.31 9.01
C TRP A 164 -4.45 7.99 9.55
N SER A 165 -4.68 8.36 10.81
CA SER A 165 -6.01 8.36 11.40
C SER A 165 -6.95 9.35 10.68
N PRO A 166 -8.28 9.15 10.73
CA PRO A 166 -9.25 10.03 10.04
C PRO A 166 -9.18 11.48 10.50
N ASP A 167 -8.79 11.74 11.73
CA ASP A 167 -8.63 13.08 12.30
C ASP A 167 -7.27 13.72 11.98
N GLY A 168 -6.37 12.98 11.29
CA GLY A 168 -5.05 13.45 10.90
C GLY A 168 -4.08 13.69 12.05
N ARG A 169 -4.35 13.15 13.26
CA ARG A 169 -3.51 13.37 14.44
C ARG A 169 -2.54 12.24 14.76
N THR A 170 -2.73 11.10 14.12
CA THR A 170 -1.87 9.92 14.30
C THR A 170 -1.36 9.47 12.94
N MET A 171 -0.06 9.28 12.84
CA MET A 171 0.61 8.57 11.75
C MET A 171 0.91 7.16 12.23
N TYR A 172 0.61 6.16 11.41
CA TYR A 172 1.02 4.77 11.59
C TYR A 172 2.19 4.46 10.66
N TRP A 173 3.13 3.67 11.15
CA TRP A 173 4.34 3.28 10.42
C TRP A 173 4.85 1.93 10.92
N ALA A 174 5.18 1.00 10.04
CA ALA A 174 5.59 -0.34 10.40
C ALA A 174 7.05 -0.62 10.02
N ASP A 175 7.73 -1.40 10.86
CA ASP A 175 8.95 -2.13 10.49
C ASP A 175 8.60 -3.61 10.30
N THR A 176 8.50 -4.03 9.06
CA THR A 176 8.17 -5.41 8.69
C THR A 176 9.13 -6.41 9.33
N LYS A 177 10.43 -6.10 9.39
CA LYS A 177 11.46 -7.01 9.92
C LYS A 177 11.44 -7.07 11.44
N ALA A 178 11.11 -5.98 12.10
CA ALA A 178 10.92 -5.95 13.54
C ALA A 178 9.64 -6.66 13.99
N HIS A 179 8.64 -6.83 13.11
CA HIS A 179 7.29 -7.30 13.40
C HIS A 179 6.51 -6.31 14.28
N GLU A 180 6.77 -5.03 14.07
CA GLU A 180 6.17 -3.96 14.86
C GLU A 180 5.47 -2.93 13.99
N ILE A 181 4.37 -2.41 14.49
CA ILE A 181 3.70 -1.22 13.97
C ILE A 181 3.86 -0.14 15.04
N TYR A 182 4.25 1.04 14.60
CA TYR A 182 4.37 2.22 15.43
C TYR A 182 3.23 3.19 15.17
N ARG A 183 2.89 3.98 16.18
CA ARG A 183 2.10 5.20 16.06
C ARG A 183 2.96 6.39 16.46
N LEU A 184 2.76 7.51 15.76
CA LEU A 184 3.43 8.76 16.02
C LEU A 184 2.34 9.85 16.10
N SER A 185 2.44 10.77 17.05
CA SER A 185 1.61 11.98 16.99
C SER A 185 1.96 12.75 15.71
N PHE A 186 0.94 13.29 15.05
CA PHE A 186 1.09 13.95 13.78
C PHE A 186 0.38 15.30 13.80
N ASP A 187 1.07 16.35 13.41
CA ASP A 187 0.49 17.66 13.14
C ASP A 187 0.23 17.78 11.63
N ALA A 188 -1.03 17.68 11.23
CA ALA A 188 -1.41 17.73 9.82
C ALA A 188 -1.07 19.07 9.14
N GLU A 189 -1.04 20.20 9.87
CA GLU A 189 -0.72 21.50 9.29
C GLU A 189 0.77 21.59 8.94
N THR A 190 1.64 21.24 9.87
CA THR A 190 3.09 21.38 9.69
C THR A 190 3.77 20.13 9.13
N GLY A 191 3.12 18.96 9.25
CA GLY A 191 3.73 17.66 8.97
C GLY A 191 4.79 17.27 10.01
N THR A 192 4.74 17.84 11.19
CA THR A 192 5.63 17.44 12.29
C THR A 192 5.17 16.11 12.88
N VAL A 193 6.12 15.20 13.12
CA VAL A 193 5.87 13.92 13.79
C VAL A 193 6.53 13.90 15.14
N GLY A 194 5.84 13.32 16.12
CA GLY A 194 6.40 13.06 17.43
C GLY A 194 7.25 11.79 17.49
N PRO A 195 7.69 11.39 18.69
CA PRO A 195 8.39 10.13 18.88
C PRO A 195 7.50 8.94 18.52
N ARG A 196 8.12 7.87 18.01
CA ARG A 196 7.40 6.63 17.72
C ARG A 196 7.12 5.84 19.01
N GLU A 197 5.90 5.33 19.11
CA GLU A 197 5.46 4.42 20.15
C GLU A 197 5.01 3.12 19.52
N VAL A 198 5.26 1.97 20.15
CA VAL A 198 4.75 0.69 19.65
C VAL A 198 3.22 0.68 19.75
N PHE A 199 2.58 0.48 18.60
CA PHE A 199 1.12 0.37 18.47
C PHE A 199 0.67 -1.09 18.52
N ALA A 200 1.39 -1.97 17.81
CA ALA A 200 1.16 -3.42 17.83
C ALA A 200 2.46 -4.17 17.55
N SER A 201 2.61 -5.34 18.15
CA SER A 201 3.73 -6.25 17.93
C SER A 201 3.23 -7.65 17.58
N PHE A 202 3.95 -8.34 16.70
CA PHE A 202 3.61 -9.68 16.24
C PHE A 202 4.76 -10.65 16.52
N GLU A 203 4.41 -11.92 16.69
CA GLU A 203 5.39 -12.96 16.96
C GLU A 203 6.30 -13.17 15.72
N LYS A 204 7.61 -13.21 15.96
CA LYS A 204 8.59 -13.53 14.94
C LYS A 204 8.58 -15.03 14.66
N ARG A 205 8.73 -15.40 13.40
CA ARG A 205 8.82 -16.79 13.01
C ARG A 205 10.07 -17.43 13.60
N ALA A 206 9.89 -18.53 14.35
CA ALA A 206 10.99 -19.34 14.80
C ALA A 206 11.72 -20.02 13.62
N PRO A 207 13.03 -20.35 13.73
CA PRO A 207 13.80 -20.92 12.62
C PRO A 207 13.23 -22.21 12.03
N ASP A 208 12.60 -23.04 12.87
CA ASP A 208 11.99 -24.34 12.55
C ASP A 208 10.46 -24.26 12.36
N GLN A 209 9.85 -23.09 12.54
CA GLN A 209 8.42 -22.90 12.39
C GLN A 209 8.01 -22.98 10.91
N SER A 210 7.02 -23.81 10.60
CA SER A 210 6.36 -23.86 9.30
C SER A 210 5.68 -22.53 8.99
N LEU A 211 5.67 -22.14 7.69
CA LEU A 211 4.90 -20.98 7.23
C LEU A 211 3.38 -21.13 7.43
N GLU A 212 2.88 -22.35 7.52
CA GLU A 212 1.46 -22.62 7.76
C GLU A 212 0.99 -22.18 9.16
N ASN A 213 1.90 -22.19 10.12
CA ASN A 213 1.64 -21.79 11.51
C ASN A 213 2.22 -20.41 11.84
N TYR A 214 2.59 -19.64 10.82
CA TYR A 214 3.16 -18.32 10.99
C TYR A 214 2.11 -17.22 10.72
N GLY A 215 1.89 -16.34 11.69
CA GLY A 215 0.91 -15.25 11.57
C GLY A 215 1.31 -14.11 10.62
N GLY A 216 2.53 -14.15 10.08
CA GLY A 216 3.04 -13.12 9.18
C GLY A 216 3.70 -11.94 9.87
N ARG A 217 4.10 -10.99 9.06
CA ARG A 217 4.72 -9.73 9.49
C ARG A 217 4.01 -8.55 8.83
N PRO A 218 3.91 -7.40 9.51
CA PRO A 218 3.19 -6.25 8.98
C PRO A 218 3.85 -5.74 7.69
N ASP A 219 3.03 -5.47 6.67
CA ASP A 219 3.46 -4.95 5.37
C ASP A 219 2.71 -3.64 5.07
N GLY A 220 2.05 -3.47 3.94
CA GLY A 220 1.28 -2.29 3.59
C GLY A 220 -0.07 -2.20 4.31
N ALA A 221 -0.60 -1.00 4.47
CA ALA A 221 -1.81 -0.73 5.25
C ALA A 221 -2.76 0.30 4.63
N ALA A 222 -3.99 0.31 5.14
CA ALA A 222 -5.01 1.33 4.90
C ALA A 222 -5.78 1.61 6.19
N VAL A 223 -6.52 2.72 6.24
CA VAL A 223 -7.37 3.08 7.39
C VAL A 223 -8.81 3.27 6.91
N ASP A 224 -9.77 2.78 7.70
CA ASP A 224 -11.20 3.00 7.44
C ASP A 224 -11.74 4.25 8.15
N VAL A 225 -12.98 4.63 7.82
CA VAL A 225 -13.60 5.85 8.37
C VAL A 225 -13.92 5.75 9.88
N GLU A 226 -13.89 4.55 10.46
CA GLU A 226 -14.02 4.32 11.91
C GLU A 226 -12.65 4.42 12.62
N GLY A 227 -11.56 4.64 11.86
CA GLY A 227 -10.20 4.75 12.36
C GLY A 227 -9.50 3.41 12.56
N ALA A 228 -10.11 2.30 12.14
CA ALA A 228 -9.45 1.01 12.23
C ALA A 228 -8.37 0.88 11.14
N TYR A 229 -7.21 0.37 11.57
CA TYR A 229 -6.03 0.18 10.73
C TYR A 229 -6.03 -1.24 10.15
N TRP A 230 -6.09 -1.32 8.82
CA TRP A 230 -6.04 -2.55 8.07
C TRP A 230 -4.63 -2.82 7.60
N ILE A 231 -4.06 -3.96 7.96
CA ILE A 231 -2.68 -4.32 7.66
C ILE A 231 -2.60 -5.68 6.96
N ALA A 232 -1.83 -5.74 5.89
CA ALA A 232 -1.45 -7.00 5.27
C ALA A 232 -0.37 -7.68 6.11
N MET A 233 -0.55 -8.98 6.35
CA MET A 233 0.42 -9.80 7.10
C MET A 233 1.19 -10.66 6.10
N MET A 234 2.31 -10.11 5.60
CA MET A 234 3.19 -10.81 4.65
C MET A 234 3.62 -12.17 5.17
N GLU A 235 3.48 -13.22 4.36
CA GLU A 235 3.68 -14.63 4.71
C GLU A 235 2.68 -15.20 5.74
N GLY A 236 1.73 -14.40 6.22
CA GLY A 236 0.74 -14.81 7.21
C GLY A 236 -0.61 -15.22 6.64
N GLN A 237 -0.81 -15.13 5.32
CA GLN A 237 -2.06 -15.51 4.64
C GLN A 237 -3.30 -14.80 5.17
N GLN A 238 -3.15 -13.57 5.65
CA GLN A 238 -4.25 -12.82 6.28
C GLN A 238 -4.11 -11.30 6.16
N LEU A 239 -5.25 -10.61 6.32
CA LEU A 239 -5.32 -9.22 6.73
C LEU A 239 -5.79 -9.15 8.19
N LEU A 240 -5.31 -8.16 8.90
CA LEU A 240 -5.83 -7.80 10.23
C LEU A 240 -6.49 -6.43 10.15
N ARG A 241 -7.64 -6.28 10.82
CA ARG A 241 -8.24 -4.98 11.13
C ARG A 241 -7.99 -4.71 12.61
N LEU A 242 -7.23 -3.66 12.90
CA LEU A 242 -6.87 -3.26 14.26
C LEU A 242 -7.68 -2.04 14.69
N SER A 243 -8.13 -2.02 15.93
CA SER A 243 -8.78 -0.85 16.53
C SER A 243 -7.78 0.33 16.66
N PRO A 244 -8.23 1.56 16.90
CA PRO A 244 -7.34 2.67 17.23
C PRO A 244 -6.48 2.45 18.49
N SER A 245 -6.84 1.48 19.34
CA SER A 245 -6.03 1.04 20.51
C SER A 245 -5.02 -0.08 20.18
N GLY A 246 -5.07 -0.68 18.99
CA GLY A 246 -4.18 -1.75 18.57
C GLY A 246 -4.74 -3.17 18.75
N ASP A 247 -5.99 -3.30 19.23
CA ASP A 247 -6.64 -4.59 19.40
C ASP A 247 -7.11 -5.16 18.06
N VAL A 248 -6.97 -6.47 17.87
CA VAL A 248 -7.45 -7.14 16.65
C VAL A 248 -8.98 -7.21 16.67
N LEU A 249 -9.63 -6.41 15.83
CA LEU A 249 -11.09 -6.42 15.63
C LEU A 249 -11.52 -7.55 14.71
N GLN A 250 -10.69 -7.87 13.69
CA GLN A 250 -11.03 -8.86 12.70
C GLN A 250 -9.77 -9.46 12.04
N ARG A 251 -9.89 -10.73 11.67
CA ARG A 251 -8.95 -11.46 10.81
C ARG A 251 -9.67 -11.88 9.55
N VAL A 252 -9.06 -11.62 8.39
CA VAL A 252 -9.55 -12.08 7.10
C VAL A 252 -8.50 -13.00 6.51
N GLU A 253 -8.82 -14.28 6.46
CA GLU A 253 -7.96 -15.27 5.82
C GLU A 253 -7.97 -15.09 4.30
N LEU A 254 -6.81 -15.23 3.66
CA LEU A 254 -6.64 -15.04 2.23
C LEU A 254 -6.30 -16.35 1.53
N PRO A 255 -6.69 -16.53 0.26
CA PRO A 255 -6.34 -17.73 -0.53
C PRO A 255 -4.88 -17.74 -0.99
N VAL A 256 -4.10 -16.75 -0.60
CA VAL A 256 -2.68 -16.60 -0.95
C VAL A 256 -1.87 -16.19 0.28
N ARG A 257 -0.66 -16.71 0.39
CA ARG A 257 0.22 -16.50 1.55
C ARG A 257 0.71 -15.07 1.69
N CYS A 258 1.05 -14.43 0.57
CA CYS A 258 1.78 -13.17 0.57
C CYS A 258 0.87 -12.00 0.17
N ALA A 259 0.02 -11.56 1.09
CA ALA A 259 -0.61 -10.25 0.99
C ALA A 259 0.44 -9.16 1.22
N THR A 260 0.39 -8.09 0.43
CA THR A 260 1.34 -6.98 0.52
C THR A 260 0.68 -5.69 1.00
N MET A 261 -0.41 -5.23 0.39
CA MET A 261 -1.03 -3.98 0.80
C MET A 261 -2.53 -3.93 0.48
N PRO A 262 -3.41 -3.58 1.44
CA PRO A 262 -4.81 -3.27 1.19
C PRO A 262 -4.99 -1.82 0.73
N THR A 263 -6.03 -1.57 -0.07
CA THR A 263 -6.57 -0.24 -0.35
C THR A 263 -8.07 -0.29 -0.55
N PHE A 264 -8.76 0.76 -0.12
CA PHE A 264 -10.19 0.88 -0.34
C PHE A 264 -10.48 1.56 -1.68
N GLY A 265 -11.57 1.15 -2.32
CA GLY A 265 -12.02 1.72 -3.58
C GLY A 265 -13.47 1.42 -3.89
N GLY A 266 -13.83 1.60 -5.17
CA GLY A 266 -15.22 1.60 -5.61
C GLY A 266 -15.93 2.91 -5.29
N ALA A 267 -17.09 3.14 -5.88
CA ALA A 267 -17.84 4.40 -5.74
C ALA A 267 -18.25 4.72 -4.28
N ASP A 268 -18.41 3.71 -3.43
CA ASP A 268 -18.77 3.83 -2.02
C ASP A 268 -17.62 3.57 -1.05
N MET A 269 -16.40 3.41 -1.57
CA MET A 269 -15.18 3.11 -0.79
C MET A 269 -15.29 1.85 0.10
N ARG A 270 -16.15 0.90 -0.25
CA ARG A 270 -16.37 -0.37 0.48
C ARG A 270 -15.87 -1.61 -0.27
N THR A 271 -15.15 -1.43 -1.36
CA THR A 271 -14.40 -2.50 -1.98
C THR A 271 -12.96 -2.44 -1.47
N LEU A 272 -12.54 -3.46 -0.73
CA LEU A 272 -11.15 -3.59 -0.30
C LEU A 272 -10.38 -4.39 -1.35
N PHE A 273 -9.44 -3.74 -2.01
CA PHE A 273 -8.46 -4.38 -2.90
C PHE A 273 -7.24 -4.75 -2.11
N VAL A 274 -6.59 -5.85 -2.48
CA VAL A 274 -5.37 -6.33 -1.82
C VAL A 274 -4.38 -6.76 -2.89
N THR A 275 -3.24 -6.10 -2.95
CA THR A 275 -2.10 -6.56 -3.75
C THR A 275 -1.42 -7.74 -3.07
N THR A 276 -0.80 -8.60 -3.87
CA THR A 276 -0.16 -9.84 -3.38
C THR A 276 1.16 -10.08 -4.11
N ALA A 277 1.97 -11.00 -3.58
CA ALA A 277 3.25 -11.36 -4.15
C ALA A 277 3.32 -12.86 -4.50
N ARG A 278 4.10 -13.15 -5.56
CA ARG A 278 4.48 -14.51 -5.95
C ARG A 278 6.00 -14.71 -6.02
N GLU A 279 6.75 -13.62 -5.88
CA GLU A 279 8.21 -13.66 -5.88
C GLU A 279 8.75 -14.56 -4.76
N LYS A 280 9.79 -15.33 -5.05
CA LYS A 280 10.45 -16.22 -4.09
C LYS A 280 9.54 -17.30 -3.49
N ARG A 281 8.47 -17.66 -4.18
CA ARG A 281 7.61 -18.80 -3.82
C ARG A 281 7.97 -20.00 -4.67
N SER A 282 7.86 -21.19 -4.09
CA SER A 282 8.11 -22.45 -4.81
C SER A 282 7.01 -22.70 -5.85
N GLU A 283 7.33 -23.49 -6.89
CA GLU A 283 6.35 -23.90 -7.90
C GLU A 283 5.16 -24.66 -7.27
N ALA A 284 5.43 -25.47 -6.26
CA ALA A 284 4.39 -26.20 -5.53
C ALA A 284 3.43 -25.26 -4.78
N GLU A 285 3.96 -24.18 -4.13
CA GLU A 285 3.14 -23.18 -3.47
C GLU A 285 2.31 -22.39 -4.50
N LEU A 286 2.91 -22.00 -5.63
CA LEU A 286 2.20 -21.27 -6.70
C LEU A 286 1.12 -22.13 -7.37
N ALA A 287 1.35 -23.44 -7.50
CA ALA A 287 0.33 -24.37 -8.01
C ALA A 287 -0.86 -24.51 -7.03
N ALA A 288 -0.59 -24.51 -5.72
CA ALA A 288 -1.62 -24.57 -4.69
C ALA A 288 -2.34 -23.21 -4.48
N GLN A 289 -1.70 -22.10 -4.82
CA GLN A 289 -2.21 -20.74 -4.66
C GLN A 289 -2.22 -19.98 -6.00
N PRO A 290 -3.11 -20.33 -6.94
CA PRO A 290 -3.09 -19.80 -8.31
C PRO A 290 -3.31 -18.28 -8.41
N TRP A 291 -3.83 -17.65 -7.36
CA TRP A 291 -4.01 -16.20 -7.29
C TRP A 291 -2.83 -15.45 -6.68
N ALA A 292 -1.73 -16.13 -6.32
CA ALA A 292 -0.52 -15.47 -5.84
C ALA A 292 0.04 -14.50 -6.89
N GLY A 293 0.25 -13.24 -6.48
CA GLY A 293 0.64 -12.13 -7.34
C GLY A 293 -0.55 -11.36 -7.95
N CYS A 294 -1.75 -11.92 -7.94
CA CYS A 294 -2.95 -11.21 -8.42
C CYS A 294 -3.42 -10.14 -7.42
N VAL A 295 -4.13 -9.15 -7.90
CA VAL A 295 -4.91 -8.25 -7.04
C VAL A 295 -6.20 -8.94 -6.67
N LEU A 296 -6.46 -9.06 -5.37
CA LEU A 296 -7.71 -9.57 -4.83
C LEU A 296 -8.65 -8.43 -4.48
N LYS A 297 -9.95 -8.71 -4.41
CA LYS A 297 -10.96 -7.76 -3.92
C LYS A 297 -12.01 -8.47 -3.09
N MET A 298 -12.64 -7.72 -2.17
CA MET A 298 -13.79 -8.15 -1.40
C MET A 298 -14.63 -6.95 -0.99
N ARG A 299 -15.90 -7.19 -0.66
CA ARG A 299 -16.77 -6.16 -0.05
C ARG A 299 -16.58 -6.16 1.46
N VAL A 300 -16.53 -4.95 2.04
CA VAL A 300 -16.42 -4.74 3.49
C VAL A 300 -17.53 -3.81 3.99
N PRO A 301 -17.96 -3.93 5.26
CA PRO A 301 -19.09 -3.18 5.78
C PRO A 301 -18.77 -1.71 6.07
N VAL A 302 -17.49 -1.39 6.29
CA VAL A 302 -17.00 -0.04 6.62
C VAL A 302 -16.26 0.54 5.44
N ALA A 303 -16.54 1.78 5.09
CA ALA A 303 -15.84 2.47 4.01
C ALA A 303 -14.42 2.85 4.44
N GLY A 304 -13.49 2.86 3.49
CA GLY A 304 -12.14 3.35 3.73
C GLY A 304 -11.98 4.85 3.52
N LEU A 305 -10.84 5.37 3.95
CA LEU A 305 -10.43 6.73 3.61
C LEU A 305 -9.97 6.78 2.14
N PRO A 306 -10.31 7.86 1.41
CA PRO A 306 -9.85 8.04 0.04
C PRO A 306 -8.35 8.33 -0.01
N VAL A 307 -7.73 8.02 -1.16
CA VAL A 307 -6.35 8.41 -1.45
C VAL A 307 -6.23 9.94 -1.40
N GLN A 308 -5.09 10.42 -0.88
CA GLN A 308 -4.72 11.83 -0.95
C GLN A 308 -3.84 12.07 -2.17
N PHE A 309 -4.00 13.23 -2.81
CA PHE A 309 -3.19 13.63 -3.95
C PHE A 309 -1.93 14.34 -3.46
N ALA A 310 -0.80 14.01 -4.03
CA ALA A 310 0.43 14.73 -3.75
C ALA A 310 0.46 16.07 -4.49
N HIS A 311 1.20 17.04 -3.95
CA HIS A 311 1.48 18.31 -4.64
C HIS A 311 2.94 18.31 -5.12
N TRP A 312 3.15 18.82 -6.33
CA TRP A 312 4.49 18.98 -6.90
C TRP A 312 4.52 20.23 -7.79
N GLY A 313 5.34 21.22 -7.42
CA GLY A 313 5.69 22.35 -8.29
C GLY A 313 4.57 23.37 -8.49
N ASP A 314 3.90 23.75 -7.42
CA ASP A 314 3.06 24.96 -7.39
C ASP A 314 3.88 26.17 -6.99
#